data_26bfd1f7e51dbdae56f084d1c2367f60
#
_entry.id   26bfd1f7e51dbdae56f084d1c2367f60
#
_cell.length_a   1.000
_cell.length_b   1.000
_cell.length_c   1.000
_cell.angle_alpha   90.00
_cell.angle_beta   90.00
_cell.angle_gamma   90.00
#
_symmetry.space_group_name_H-M   'P 1'
#
loop_
_entity.id
_entity.type
_entity.pdbx_description
1 polymer ?
#
loop_
_entity_poly.entity_id
_entity_poly.type
_entity_poly.pdbx_seq_one_letter_code
_entity_poly.pdbx_strand_id
1 'polypeptide(L)'
;MTRLFTTSRHIDAATQPVWEVLYDVAGWPEWLPTVDDVERLDDGPLAVGSRAWVRQPKLPQAEWQVSEVVPGRSFTWEAAGPGMRTIGRHEVVPDGAGSKVTLSIEQTGPMGAVAALVWRRLTQRYIETEAASLDARVTGTPVA
;
A
#
# COMPACT_ATOMS: atom_id res chain seq x y z
N MET A 1 1.79 18.58 11.66
CA MET A 1 1.11 17.52 12.43
C MET A 1 1.05 16.25 11.60
N THR A 2 1.36 15.11 12.19
CA THR A 2 1.40 13.82 11.50
C THR A 2 0.26 12.94 11.98
N ARG A 3 -0.39 12.24 11.06
CA ARG A 3 -1.43 11.25 11.35
C ARG A 3 -1.03 9.91 10.75
N LEU A 4 -1.16 8.85 11.52
CA LEU A 4 -0.78 7.50 11.14
C LEU A 4 -1.99 6.57 11.21
N PHE A 5 -2.21 5.84 10.11
CA PHE A 5 -3.16 4.73 10.02
C PHE A 5 -2.36 3.46 9.80
N THR A 6 -2.68 2.39 10.50
CA THR A 6 -1.93 1.15 10.36
C THR A 6 -2.85 -0.05 10.52
N THR A 7 -2.49 -1.16 9.85
CA THR A 7 -3.13 -2.46 10.02
C THR A 7 -2.09 -3.55 9.86
N SER A 8 -2.29 -4.67 10.52
CA SER A 8 -1.45 -5.85 10.40
C SER A 8 -2.32 -7.08 10.20
N ARG A 9 -1.81 -8.06 9.44
CA ARG A 9 -2.54 -9.30 9.18
C ARG A 9 -1.57 -10.47 9.05
N HIS A 10 -1.89 -11.58 9.71
CA HIS A 10 -1.20 -12.84 9.49
C HIS A 10 -1.70 -13.48 8.20
N ILE A 11 -0.78 -13.97 7.38
CA ILE A 11 -1.08 -14.69 6.13
C ILE A 11 -0.41 -16.06 6.20
N ASP A 12 -1.16 -17.12 5.92
CA ASP A 12 -0.64 -18.49 5.92
C ASP A 12 0.11 -18.79 4.63
N ALA A 13 1.21 -18.09 4.44
CA ALA A 13 2.13 -18.26 3.31
C ALA A 13 3.49 -17.71 3.69
N ALA A 14 4.55 -18.26 3.11
CA ALA A 14 5.90 -17.76 3.30
C ALA A 14 6.03 -16.31 2.80
N THR A 15 7.06 -15.60 3.25
CA THR A 15 7.24 -14.19 2.90
C THR A 15 7.44 -13.96 1.41
N GLN A 16 8.11 -14.88 0.70
CA GLN A 16 8.41 -14.69 -0.72
C GLN A 16 7.16 -14.55 -1.60
N PRO A 17 6.18 -15.48 -1.58
CA PRO A 17 4.98 -15.31 -2.40
C PRO A 17 4.15 -14.09 -1.99
N VAL A 18 4.14 -13.73 -0.71
CA VAL A 18 3.45 -12.52 -0.24
C VAL A 18 4.13 -11.27 -0.82
N TRP A 19 5.45 -11.23 -0.74
CA TRP A 19 6.24 -10.11 -1.27
C TRP A 19 6.05 -9.94 -2.78
N GLU A 20 6.07 -11.02 -3.53
CA GLU A 20 5.93 -10.98 -4.99
C GLU A 20 4.60 -10.33 -5.43
N VAL A 21 3.50 -10.64 -4.75
CA VAL A 21 2.20 -10.04 -5.03
C VAL A 21 2.16 -8.58 -4.60
N LEU A 22 2.66 -8.28 -3.40
CA LEU A 22 2.63 -6.94 -2.83
C LEU A 22 3.50 -5.96 -3.63
N TYR A 23 4.67 -6.40 -4.05
CA TYR A 23 5.64 -5.54 -4.75
C TYR A 23 5.29 -5.31 -6.22
N ASP A 24 4.48 -6.16 -6.82
CA ASP A 24 4.00 -6.01 -8.19
C ASP A 24 2.82 -5.04 -8.23
N VAL A 25 3.12 -3.75 -8.09
CA VAL A 25 2.08 -2.71 -8.02
C VAL A 25 1.27 -2.61 -9.31
N ALA A 26 1.86 -2.91 -10.45
CA ALA A 26 1.15 -2.89 -11.73
C ALA A 26 0.04 -3.96 -11.79
N GLY A 27 0.17 -5.04 -11.03
CA GLY A 27 -0.84 -6.09 -10.94
C GLY A 27 -1.94 -5.82 -9.92
N TRP A 28 -1.82 -4.79 -9.11
CA TRP A 28 -2.80 -4.50 -8.04
C TRP A 28 -4.26 -4.40 -8.53
N PRO A 29 -4.56 -3.80 -9.67
CA PRO A 29 -5.97 -3.73 -10.11
C PRO A 29 -6.63 -5.10 -10.32
N GLU A 30 -5.85 -6.16 -10.53
CA GLU A 30 -6.39 -7.51 -10.73
C GLU A 30 -6.99 -8.11 -9.45
N TRP A 31 -6.51 -7.71 -8.28
CA TRP A 31 -6.93 -8.33 -7.03
C TRP A 31 -7.34 -7.34 -5.93
N LEU A 32 -7.02 -6.05 -6.10
CA LEU A 32 -7.23 -5.04 -5.05
C LEU A 32 -8.38 -4.12 -5.43
N PRO A 33 -9.57 -4.29 -4.80
CA PRO A 33 -10.75 -3.49 -5.17
C PRO A 33 -10.63 -2.00 -4.82
N THR A 34 -9.66 -1.62 -3.99
CA THR A 34 -9.42 -0.21 -3.64
C THR A 34 -8.53 0.50 -4.65
N VAL A 35 -8.11 -0.19 -5.71
CA VAL A 35 -7.28 0.39 -6.78
C VAL A 35 -7.92 0.07 -8.12
N ASP A 36 -8.30 1.11 -8.85
CA ASP A 36 -8.91 0.96 -10.17
C ASP A 36 -7.86 0.80 -11.26
N ASP A 37 -6.74 1.52 -11.14
CA ASP A 37 -5.70 1.52 -12.17
C ASP A 37 -4.36 1.93 -11.58
N VAL A 38 -3.29 1.34 -12.12
CA VAL A 38 -1.90 1.71 -11.82
C VAL A 38 -1.16 1.85 -13.14
N GLU A 39 -0.57 3.00 -13.37
CA GLU A 39 0.27 3.25 -14.54
C GLU A 39 1.69 3.56 -14.10
N ARG A 40 2.61 2.64 -14.38
CA ARG A 40 4.03 2.86 -14.11
C ARG A 40 4.61 3.85 -15.11
N LEU A 41 5.37 4.83 -14.59
CA LEU A 41 5.97 5.90 -15.40
C LEU A 41 7.41 5.58 -15.83
N ASP A 42 7.94 4.45 -15.38
CA ASP A 42 9.29 3.99 -15.72
C ASP A 42 9.28 2.48 -15.97
N ASP A 43 10.34 1.99 -16.58
CA ASP A 43 10.50 0.57 -16.93
C ASP A 43 11.32 -0.18 -15.89
N GLY A 44 11.32 -1.50 -15.98
CA GLY A 44 12.11 -2.36 -15.13
C GLY A 44 11.49 -2.63 -13.77
N PRO A 45 12.24 -3.30 -12.87
CA PRO A 45 11.76 -3.57 -11.51
C PRO A 45 11.48 -2.30 -10.75
N LEU A 46 10.51 -2.36 -9.84
CA LEU A 46 10.24 -1.24 -8.94
C LEU A 46 11.48 -1.00 -8.07
N ALA A 47 11.91 0.26 -7.96
CA ALA A 47 13.12 0.64 -7.25
C ALA A 47 12.95 2.05 -6.67
N VAL A 48 13.88 2.47 -5.83
CA VAL A 48 13.89 3.84 -5.31
C VAL A 48 13.90 4.81 -6.50
N GLY A 49 12.98 5.77 -6.49
CA GLY A 49 12.79 6.74 -7.56
C GLY A 49 11.73 6.33 -8.59
N SER A 50 11.31 5.06 -8.62
CA SER A 50 10.23 4.61 -9.50
C SER A 50 8.94 5.35 -9.18
N ARG A 51 8.18 5.72 -10.23
CA ARG A 51 6.94 6.48 -10.11
C ARG A 51 5.80 5.75 -10.78
N ALA A 52 4.60 5.95 -10.23
CA ALA A 52 3.38 5.40 -10.79
C ALA A 52 2.19 6.31 -10.49
N TRP A 53 1.30 6.45 -11.46
CA TRP A 53 -0.02 7.02 -11.23
C TRP A 53 -0.92 5.94 -10.66
N VAL A 54 -1.63 6.25 -9.58
CA VAL A 54 -2.59 5.33 -8.94
C VAL A 54 -3.94 6.01 -8.88
N ARG A 55 -4.97 5.31 -9.37
CA ARG A 55 -6.36 5.76 -9.29
C ARG A 55 -7.12 4.87 -8.32
N GLN A 56 -7.70 5.50 -7.31
CA GLN A 56 -8.50 4.83 -6.28
C GLN A 56 -9.89 5.43 -6.22
N PRO A 57 -10.94 4.60 -6.00
CA PRO A 57 -12.31 5.12 -5.87
C PRO A 57 -12.40 6.18 -4.77
N LYS A 58 -13.14 7.24 -5.02
CA LYS A 58 -13.43 8.33 -4.07
C LYS A 58 -12.22 9.19 -3.69
N LEU A 59 -11.07 8.98 -4.33
CA LEU A 59 -9.87 9.77 -4.08
C LEU A 59 -9.36 10.37 -5.39
N PRO A 60 -8.69 11.53 -5.33
CA PRO A 60 -8.01 12.07 -6.50
C PRO A 60 -6.92 11.13 -6.99
N GLN A 61 -6.71 11.07 -8.30
CA GLN A 61 -5.58 10.35 -8.87
C GLN A 61 -4.28 10.96 -8.32
N ALA A 62 -3.32 10.12 -7.95
CA ALA A 62 -2.08 10.55 -7.35
C ALA A 62 -0.88 9.90 -8.02
N GLU A 63 0.22 10.65 -8.11
CA GLU A 63 1.52 10.12 -8.52
C GLU A 63 2.28 9.74 -7.26
N TRP A 64 2.69 8.47 -7.18
CA TRP A 64 3.46 7.93 -6.07
C TRP A 64 4.89 7.67 -6.51
N GLN A 65 5.84 8.00 -5.66
CA GLN A 65 7.26 7.76 -5.91
C GLN A 65 7.85 6.89 -4.80
N VAL A 66 8.55 5.82 -5.19
CA VAL A 66 9.19 4.93 -4.23
C VAL A 66 10.37 5.65 -3.58
N SER A 67 10.38 5.68 -2.26
CA SER A 67 11.43 6.34 -1.45
C SER A 67 12.35 5.35 -0.77
N GLU A 68 11.91 4.11 -0.54
CA GLU A 68 12.72 3.10 0.12
C GLU A 68 12.31 1.70 -0.34
N VAL A 69 13.28 0.82 -0.54
CA VAL A 69 13.05 -0.60 -0.80
C VAL A 69 14.04 -1.42 0.01
N VAL A 70 13.52 -2.36 0.80
CA VAL A 70 14.31 -3.43 1.41
C VAL A 70 13.81 -4.73 0.75
N PRO A 71 14.57 -5.30 -0.21
CA PRO A 71 14.07 -6.42 -1.03
C PRO A 71 13.57 -7.59 -0.20
N GLY A 72 12.40 -8.09 -0.56
CA GLY A 72 11.75 -9.20 0.14
C GLY A 72 11.11 -8.82 1.47
N ARG A 73 11.22 -7.58 1.91
CA ARG A 73 10.77 -7.16 3.23
C ARG A 73 9.85 -5.95 3.24
N SER A 74 10.23 -4.86 2.57
CA SER A 74 9.41 -3.64 2.63
C SER A 74 9.64 -2.73 1.44
N PHE A 75 8.63 -1.94 1.10
CA PHE A 75 8.81 -0.77 0.27
C PHE A 75 7.92 0.36 0.76
N THR A 76 8.41 1.57 0.57
CA THR A 76 7.73 2.81 0.95
C THR A 76 7.63 3.70 -0.27
N TRP A 77 6.47 4.28 -0.49
CA TRP A 77 6.30 5.30 -1.51
C TRP A 77 5.53 6.49 -0.97
N GLU A 78 5.63 7.61 -1.67
CA GLU A 78 5.10 8.88 -1.21
C GLU A 78 4.38 9.60 -2.34
N ALA A 79 3.29 10.28 -1.96
CA ALA A 79 2.57 11.17 -2.85
C ALA A 79 2.48 12.54 -2.21
N ALA A 80 2.82 13.59 -2.97
CA ALA A 80 2.74 14.96 -2.50
C ALA A 80 1.52 15.65 -3.09
N GLY A 81 0.81 16.41 -2.26
CA GLY A 81 -0.26 17.30 -2.68
C GLY A 81 -0.07 18.68 -2.06
N PRO A 82 -0.93 19.66 -2.40
CA PRO A 82 -0.80 21.00 -1.84
C PRO A 82 -0.89 20.98 -0.30
N GLY A 83 0.21 21.36 0.36
CA GLY A 83 0.28 21.42 1.82
C GLY A 83 0.25 20.09 2.53
N MET A 84 0.46 18.96 1.81
CA MET A 84 0.45 17.64 2.44
C MET A 84 1.37 16.66 1.72
N ARG A 85 1.79 15.62 2.45
CA ARG A 85 2.50 14.47 1.92
C ARG A 85 1.88 13.21 2.52
N THR A 86 1.63 12.23 1.67
CA THR A 86 1.13 10.93 2.09
C THR A 86 2.22 9.89 1.90
N ILE A 87 2.52 9.11 2.93
CA ILE A 87 3.56 8.10 2.92
C ILE A 87 2.90 6.75 3.14
N GLY A 88 3.06 5.85 2.17
CA GLY A 88 2.53 4.49 2.25
C GLY A 88 3.67 3.50 2.48
N ARG A 89 3.60 2.74 3.57
CA ARG A 89 4.59 1.72 3.93
C ARG A 89 3.96 0.33 3.85
N HIS A 90 4.75 -0.60 3.31
CA HIS A 90 4.34 -1.99 3.10
C HIS A 90 5.45 -2.88 3.62
N GLU A 91 5.15 -3.71 4.62
CA GLU A 91 6.16 -4.56 5.24
C GLU A 91 5.67 -6.01 5.34
N VAL A 92 6.54 -6.96 5.03
CA VAL A 92 6.29 -8.40 5.17
C VAL A 92 7.41 -8.98 6.01
N VAL A 93 7.07 -9.65 7.10
CA VAL A 93 8.05 -10.32 7.97
C VAL A 93 7.58 -11.74 8.26
N PRO A 94 8.51 -12.68 8.57
CA PRO A 94 8.11 -14.02 9.02
C PRO A 94 7.27 -13.93 10.30
N ASP A 95 6.26 -14.81 10.39
CA ASP A 95 5.38 -14.88 11.56
C ASP A 95 4.99 -16.34 11.76
N GLY A 96 5.72 -17.05 12.62
CA GLY A 96 5.59 -18.49 12.76
C GLY A 96 5.92 -19.18 11.44
N ALA A 97 5.02 -20.05 10.98
CA ALA A 97 5.15 -20.74 9.69
C ALA A 97 4.67 -19.90 8.51
N GLY A 98 4.05 -18.76 8.78
CA GLY A 98 3.52 -17.84 7.76
C GLY A 98 4.22 -16.51 7.75
N SER A 99 3.45 -15.47 7.41
CA SER A 99 3.93 -14.10 7.29
C SER A 99 3.02 -13.13 8.02
N LYS A 100 3.58 -12.00 8.42
CA LYS A 100 2.80 -10.86 8.91
C LYS A 100 3.02 -9.69 7.96
N VAL A 101 1.93 -9.17 7.43
CA VAL A 101 1.93 -7.95 6.62
C VAL A 101 1.50 -6.79 7.48
N THR A 102 2.25 -5.70 7.43
CA THR A 102 1.87 -4.44 8.07
C THR A 102 1.80 -3.36 6.99
N LEU A 103 0.66 -2.70 6.91
CA LEU A 103 0.41 -1.61 5.98
C LEU A 103 0.14 -0.35 6.79
N SER A 104 0.71 0.77 6.38
CA SER A 104 0.46 2.04 7.06
C SER A 104 0.42 3.20 6.08
N ILE A 105 -0.40 4.18 6.42
CA ILE A 105 -0.50 5.46 5.72
C ILE A 105 -0.21 6.54 6.75
N GLU A 106 0.77 7.38 6.45
CA GLU A 106 1.11 8.53 7.27
C GLU A 106 0.85 9.79 6.45
N GLN A 107 0.13 10.75 7.05
CA GLN A 107 -0.17 12.02 6.40
C GLN A 107 0.46 13.15 7.20
N THR A 108 1.25 13.98 6.52
CA THR A 108 2.01 15.08 7.12
C THR A 108 1.65 16.41 6.45
N GLY A 109 2.07 17.50 7.09
CA GLY A 109 1.80 18.85 6.61
C GLY A 109 0.47 19.40 7.13
N PRO A 110 0.24 20.72 6.98
CA PRO A 110 -0.97 21.36 7.51
C PRO A 110 -2.25 20.82 6.87
N MET A 111 -2.25 20.54 5.58
CA MET A 111 -3.42 19.95 4.90
C MET A 111 -3.50 18.45 5.12
N GLY A 112 -2.41 17.80 5.54
CA GLY A 112 -2.40 16.38 5.92
C GLY A 112 -3.30 16.10 7.10
N ALA A 113 -3.33 16.98 8.10
CA ALA A 113 -4.21 16.83 9.26
C ALA A 113 -5.69 16.93 8.84
N VAL A 114 -6.01 17.84 7.92
CA VAL A 114 -7.37 18.00 7.39
C VAL A 114 -7.78 16.76 6.59
N ALA A 115 -6.93 16.30 5.68
CA ALA A 115 -7.18 15.12 4.87
C ALA A 115 -7.35 13.87 5.75
N ALA A 116 -6.51 13.73 6.78
CA ALA A 116 -6.59 12.61 7.72
C ALA A 116 -7.93 12.60 8.46
N LEU A 117 -8.43 13.75 8.84
CA LEU A 117 -9.73 13.87 9.52
C LEU A 117 -10.88 13.57 8.56
N VAL A 118 -10.87 14.15 7.36
CA VAL A 118 -11.96 14.02 6.38
C VAL A 118 -12.06 12.58 5.86
N TRP A 119 -10.93 11.94 5.57
CA TRP A 119 -10.90 10.60 4.97
C TRP A 119 -10.45 9.49 5.92
N ARG A 120 -10.51 9.73 7.24
CA ARG A 120 -9.98 8.75 8.21
C ARG A 120 -10.61 7.37 8.09
N ARG A 121 -11.94 7.29 7.93
CA ARG A 121 -12.65 6.01 7.81
C ARG A 121 -12.34 5.33 6.48
N LEU A 122 -12.27 6.11 5.41
CA LEU A 122 -11.95 5.60 4.10
C LEU A 122 -10.51 5.07 4.07
N THR A 123 -9.55 5.81 4.62
CA THR A 123 -8.14 5.42 4.68
C THR A 123 -7.96 4.13 5.47
N GLN A 124 -8.56 4.04 6.66
CA GLN A 124 -8.48 2.82 7.47
C GLN A 124 -9.09 1.63 6.76
N ARG A 125 -10.26 1.83 6.14
CA ARG A 125 -10.93 0.76 5.38
C ARG A 125 -10.07 0.30 4.20
N TYR A 126 -9.43 1.23 3.51
CA TYR A 126 -8.61 0.90 2.34
C TYR A 126 -7.42 0.02 2.72
N ILE A 127 -6.67 0.36 3.78
CA ILE A 127 -5.54 -0.48 4.19
C ILE A 127 -5.99 -1.84 4.73
N GLU A 128 -7.11 -1.90 5.43
CA GLU A 128 -7.67 -3.18 5.91
C GLU A 128 -8.13 -4.05 4.74
N THR A 129 -8.77 -3.46 3.74
CA THR A 129 -9.18 -4.15 2.53
C THR A 129 -7.96 -4.64 1.75
N GLU A 130 -6.91 -3.82 1.67
CA GLU A 130 -5.67 -4.22 0.99
C GLU A 130 -5.04 -5.44 1.67
N ALA A 131 -4.94 -5.44 3.00
CA ALA A 131 -4.39 -6.58 3.74
C ALA A 131 -5.22 -7.85 3.53
N ALA A 132 -6.54 -7.75 3.61
CA ALA A 132 -7.44 -8.88 3.41
C ALA A 132 -7.41 -9.40 1.96
N SER A 133 -7.35 -8.49 0.99
CA SER A 133 -7.30 -8.85 -0.43
C SER A 133 -5.96 -9.48 -0.80
N LEU A 134 -4.87 -9.01 -0.21
CA LEU A 134 -3.55 -9.61 -0.37
C LEU A 134 -3.53 -11.04 0.15
N ASP A 135 -4.09 -11.27 1.33
CA ASP A 135 -4.23 -12.60 1.92
C ASP A 135 -5.00 -13.53 0.98
N ALA A 136 -6.16 -13.09 0.51
CA ALA A 136 -6.98 -13.85 -0.42
C ALA A 136 -6.24 -14.18 -1.72
N ARG A 137 -5.52 -13.22 -2.26
CA ARG A 137 -4.77 -13.41 -3.52
C ARG A 137 -3.64 -14.42 -3.36
N VAL A 138 -2.91 -14.35 -2.25
CA VAL A 138 -1.76 -15.22 -1.99
C VAL A 138 -2.20 -16.64 -1.62
N THR A 139 -3.22 -16.77 -0.76
CA THR A 139 -3.66 -18.07 -0.23
C THR A 139 -4.77 -18.73 -1.07
N GLY A 140 -5.38 -17.99 -1.99
CA GLY A 140 -6.52 -18.47 -2.77
C GLY A 140 -7.82 -18.54 -1.99
N THR A 141 -7.87 -17.97 -0.77
CA THR A 141 -9.09 -17.91 0.04
C THR A 141 -9.98 -16.74 -0.39
N PRO A 142 -11.31 -16.91 -0.45
CA PRO A 142 -12.19 -15.78 -0.76
C PRO A 142 -12.14 -14.71 0.33
N VAL A 143 -12.29 -13.46 -0.09
CA VAL A 143 -12.47 -12.35 0.85
C VAL A 143 -13.89 -12.43 1.39
N ALA A 144 -14.00 -12.55 2.69
CA ALA A 144 -15.30 -12.66 3.35
C ALA A 144 -15.92 -11.26 3.54
#